data_f811194eee80b0996dea436d59094113
#
_entry.id   f811194eee80b0996dea436d59094113
#
_cell.length_a   1.000
_cell.length_b   1.000
_cell.length_c   1.000
_cell.angle_alpha   90.00
_cell.angle_beta   90.00
_cell.angle_gamma   90.00
#
_symmetry.space_group_name_H-M   'P 1'
#
loop_
_entity.id
_entity.type
_entity.pdbx_description
1 polymer ?
#
loop_
_entity_poly.entity_id
_entity_poly.type
_entity_poly.pdbx_seq_one_letter_code
_entity_poly.pdbx_strand_id
1 'polypeptide(L)'
;MPTIAKQSYKQNYTDNVELSIFNCGHEYCQPGHTWGPGVRDHYLIHLVVAGKGVYQVNGAAYNLQEGDLFLAKPNQLITYAADETDPWEYYWVGFNGACANKLVQQTPFSDVQPVHHCKDPQSTRETIYNIYLARGPEPQCEALMTGYLYLFMAQLMKEAREAMPNAPSSSSQYVLAAIKYIQFNYSHDISVDDIAKAVGVSRSHLYRVFMLNVGKSPIDYLTEYRINEACKLLRAGNLSIAEVAVSVGFFDQFYFSRVFKRAKGVPPSKYFAAQQDADPASPA
;
A
#
# COMPACT_ATOMS: atom_id res chain seq x y z
N MET A 1 -19.86 15.98 34.76
CA MET A 1 -20.30 16.39 33.42
C MET A 1 -20.84 15.17 32.74
N PRO A 2 -21.91 15.21 31.94
CA PRO A 2 -22.38 14.02 31.24
C PRO A 2 -21.25 13.58 30.29
N THR A 3 -20.77 12.37 30.48
CA THR A 3 -19.77 11.76 29.59
C THR A 3 -20.47 11.54 28.24
N ILE A 4 -19.98 12.18 27.18
CA ILE A 4 -20.53 12.00 25.83
C ILE A 4 -20.24 10.53 25.48
N ALA A 5 -21.30 9.72 25.40
CA ALA A 5 -21.15 8.27 25.19
C ALA A 5 -20.49 7.93 23.84
N LYS A 6 -20.69 8.75 22.81
CA LYS A 6 -20.13 8.54 21.49
C LYS A 6 -19.67 9.85 20.85
N GLN A 7 -18.46 9.88 20.32
CA GLN A 7 -17.96 10.94 19.46
C GLN A 7 -17.52 10.31 18.13
N SER A 8 -18.07 10.79 17.03
CA SER A 8 -17.77 10.24 15.71
C SER A 8 -17.73 11.31 14.63
N TYR A 9 -16.95 11.06 13.60
CA TYR A 9 -16.89 11.85 12.40
C TYR A 9 -17.02 10.92 11.18
N LYS A 10 -17.82 11.32 10.21
CA LYS A 10 -17.93 10.64 8.91
C LYS A 10 -17.56 11.65 7.82
N GLN A 11 -16.64 11.26 6.97
CA GLN A 11 -16.26 12.08 5.82
C GLN A 11 -17.31 11.92 4.72
N ASN A 12 -17.84 13.04 4.24
CA ASN A 12 -18.89 13.02 3.21
C ASN A 12 -18.33 13.06 1.79
N TYR A 13 -17.10 13.53 1.64
CA TYR A 13 -16.42 13.67 0.35
C TYR A 13 -14.91 13.51 0.53
N THR A 14 -14.23 12.94 -0.46
CA THR A 14 -12.77 12.82 -0.53
C THR A 14 -12.29 12.88 -1.96
N ASP A 15 -11.22 13.60 -2.22
CA ASP A 15 -10.49 13.61 -3.50
C ASP A 15 -9.40 12.52 -3.54
N ASN A 16 -9.03 11.98 -2.37
CA ASN A 16 -7.97 10.99 -2.26
C ASN A 16 -8.50 9.58 -2.56
N VAL A 17 -8.23 9.11 -3.77
CA VAL A 17 -8.62 7.77 -4.23
C VAL A 17 -7.67 6.66 -3.78
N GLU A 18 -6.46 7.00 -3.32
CA GLU A 18 -5.47 6.00 -2.89
C GLU A 18 -5.77 5.46 -1.49
N LEU A 19 -6.00 6.34 -0.54
CA LEU A 19 -6.33 6.01 0.85
C LEU A 19 -7.06 7.17 1.50
N SER A 20 -8.26 6.93 2.00
CA SER A 20 -9.08 7.97 2.64
C SER A 20 -9.79 7.44 3.88
N ILE A 21 -10.01 8.33 4.84
CA ILE A 21 -10.85 8.04 6.00
C ILE A 21 -12.31 8.02 5.58
N PHE A 22 -13.03 6.98 5.96
CA PHE A 22 -14.48 6.91 5.80
C PHE A 22 -15.19 7.45 7.05
N ASN A 23 -14.78 6.97 8.23
CA ASN A 23 -15.24 7.45 9.52
C ASN A 23 -14.22 7.19 10.62
N CYS A 24 -14.32 7.90 11.74
CA CYS A 24 -13.51 7.65 12.92
C CYS A 24 -14.23 8.16 14.18
N GLY A 25 -13.79 7.69 15.33
CA GLY A 25 -14.36 8.15 16.60
C GLY A 25 -14.00 7.27 17.78
N HIS A 26 -14.69 7.51 18.89
CA HIS A 26 -14.66 6.67 20.08
C HIS A 26 -16.04 6.57 20.73
N GLU A 27 -16.27 5.50 21.48
CA GLU A 27 -17.53 5.24 22.13
C GLU A 27 -17.35 4.50 23.46
N TYR A 28 -18.00 5.00 24.50
CA TYR A 28 -18.24 4.31 25.75
C TYR A 28 -19.54 3.52 25.61
N CYS A 29 -19.41 2.21 25.40
CA CYS A 29 -20.59 1.40 25.14
C CYS A 29 -21.43 1.16 26.41
N GLN A 30 -22.74 1.10 26.23
CA GLN A 30 -23.65 0.59 27.27
C GLN A 30 -23.53 -0.92 27.38
N PRO A 31 -23.88 -1.52 28.55
CA PRO A 31 -24.00 -2.96 28.70
C PRO A 31 -24.81 -3.59 27.55
N GLY A 32 -24.27 -4.65 26.94
CA GLY A 32 -24.92 -5.37 25.86
C GLY A 32 -25.08 -4.60 24.55
N HIS A 33 -24.47 -3.41 24.41
CA HIS A 33 -24.51 -2.63 23.15
C HIS A 33 -24.01 -3.48 21.98
N THR A 34 -24.87 -3.70 21.00
CA THR A 34 -24.60 -4.60 19.87
C THR A 34 -24.70 -3.88 18.54
N TRP A 35 -23.76 -4.14 17.64
CA TRP A 35 -23.85 -3.79 16.24
C TRP A 35 -23.84 -5.07 15.38
N GLY A 36 -24.77 -5.14 14.45
CA GLY A 36 -24.92 -6.28 13.53
C GLY A 36 -26.03 -7.25 13.98
N PRO A 37 -26.19 -8.39 13.28
CA PRO A 37 -25.40 -8.80 12.12
C PRO A 37 -25.53 -7.84 10.90
N GLY A 38 -24.42 -7.53 10.26
CA GLY A 38 -24.40 -6.62 9.12
C GLY A 38 -23.07 -6.62 8.38
N VAL A 39 -23.03 -5.94 7.24
CA VAL A 39 -21.83 -5.77 6.42
C VAL A 39 -21.38 -4.32 6.42
N ARG A 40 -20.09 -4.10 6.22
CA ARG A 40 -19.50 -2.79 5.95
C ARG A 40 -19.03 -2.72 4.50
N ASP A 41 -19.01 -1.54 3.92
CA ASP A 41 -18.49 -1.23 2.57
C ASP A 41 -17.04 -0.72 2.59
N HIS A 42 -16.43 -0.67 3.77
CA HIS A 42 -15.09 -0.16 4.04
C HIS A 42 -14.35 -1.05 5.05
N TYR A 43 -13.02 -0.87 5.12
CA TYR A 43 -12.21 -1.43 6.20
C TYR A 43 -12.49 -0.67 7.49
N LEU A 44 -12.61 -1.39 8.61
CA LEU A 44 -12.88 -0.78 9.90
C LEU A 44 -12.03 -1.50 10.96
N ILE A 45 -11.16 -0.76 11.63
CA ILE A 45 -10.35 -1.25 12.75
C ILE A 45 -10.82 -0.58 14.02
N HIS A 46 -11.09 -1.40 15.05
CA HIS A 46 -11.37 -0.92 16.40
C HIS A 46 -10.21 -1.28 17.32
N LEU A 47 -9.94 -0.43 18.30
CA LEU A 47 -9.07 -0.68 19.45
C LEU A 47 -9.91 -0.64 20.71
N VAL A 48 -9.95 -1.72 21.47
CA VAL A 48 -10.55 -1.76 22.80
C VAL A 48 -9.58 -1.12 23.80
N VAL A 49 -10.01 -0.08 24.51
CA VAL A 49 -9.17 0.66 25.47
C VAL A 49 -9.55 0.45 26.91
N ALA A 50 -10.72 -0.14 27.16
CA ALA A 50 -11.19 -0.60 28.49
C ALA A 50 -12.32 -1.60 28.32
N GLY A 51 -12.60 -2.40 29.34
CA GLY A 51 -13.71 -3.36 29.35
C GLY A 51 -13.55 -4.52 28.39
N LYS A 52 -14.66 -5.18 28.06
CA LYS A 52 -14.69 -6.42 27.28
C LYS A 52 -15.84 -6.44 26.29
N GLY A 53 -15.74 -7.36 25.32
CA GLY A 53 -16.81 -7.64 24.38
C GLY A 53 -16.50 -8.84 23.49
N VAL A 54 -17.40 -9.10 22.55
CA VAL A 54 -17.30 -10.23 21.63
C VAL A 54 -17.38 -9.71 20.20
N TYR A 55 -16.44 -10.13 19.35
CA TYR A 55 -16.46 -9.91 17.91
C TYR A 55 -16.72 -11.23 17.19
N GLN A 56 -17.67 -11.24 16.26
CA GLN A 56 -18.04 -12.41 15.47
C GLN A 56 -17.86 -12.12 13.99
N VAL A 57 -17.14 -12.98 13.31
CA VAL A 57 -16.89 -12.90 11.87
C VAL A 57 -16.59 -14.29 11.31
N ASN A 58 -17.03 -14.59 10.09
CA ASN A 58 -16.82 -15.87 9.41
C ASN A 58 -17.23 -17.11 10.23
N GLY A 59 -18.25 -16.98 11.08
CA GLY A 59 -18.72 -18.06 11.95
C GLY A 59 -17.89 -18.29 13.21
N ALA A 60 -16.81 -17.53 13.42
CA ALA A 60 -15.98 -17.58 14.63
C ALA A 60 -16.31 -16.42 15.57
N ALA A 61 -16.20 -16.65 16.88
CA ALA A 61 -16.37 -15.65 17.93
C ALA A 61 -15.04 -15.43 18.66
N TYR A 62 -14.69 -14.15 18.88
CA TYR A 62 -13.47 -13.70 19.54
C TYR A 62 -13.84 -12.88 20.77
N ASN A 63 -13.43 -13.32 21.95
CA ASN A 63 -13.55 -12.53 23.17
C ASN A 63 -12.40 -11.51 23.19
N LEU A 64 -12.74 -10.23 23.34
CA LEU A 64 -11.81 -9.11 23.27
C LEU A 64 -11.81 -8.34 24.58
N GLN A 65 -10.67 -7.77 24.89
CA GLN A 65 -10.40 -6.99 26.10
C GLN A 65 -9.49 -5.81 25.79
N GLU A 66 -9.17 -5.01 26.78
CA GLU A 66 -8.24 -3.89 26.66
C GLU A 66 -6.94 -4.30 25.95
N GLY A 67 -6.51 -3.47 24.98
CA GLY A 67 -5.35 -3.70 24.12
C GLY A 67 -5.65 -4.50 22.85
N ASP A 68 -6.83 -5.07 22.71
CA ASP A 68 -7.19 -5.84 21.52
C ASP A 68 -7.69 -4.94 20.39
N LEU A 69 -7.20 -5.24 19.21
CA LEU A 69 -7.64 -4.68 17.94
C LEU A 69 -8.45 -5.73 17.17
N PHE A 70 -9.51 -5.30 16.49
CA PHE A 70 -10.23 -6.15 15.55
C PHE A 70 -10.52 -5.45 14.23
N LEU A 71 -10.40 -6.21 13.15
CA LEU A 71 -10.58 -5.76 11.79
C LEU A 71 -11.87 -6.32 11.20
N ALA A 72 -12.71 -5.43 10.67
CA ALA A 72 -13.78 -5.76 9.75
C ALA A 72 -13.34 -5.38 8.32
N LYS A 73 -13.46 -6.32 7.38
CA LYS A 73 -13.18 -6.08 5.95
C LYS A 73 -14.47 -5.75 5.20
N PRO A 74 -14.40 -5.06 4.06
CA PRO A 74 -15.56 -4.84 3.21
C PRO A 74 -16.27 -6.15 2.86
N ASN A 75 -17.60 -6.10 2.85
CA ASN A 75 -18.50 -7.20 2.49
C ASN A 75 -18.44 -8.45 3.40
N GLN A 76 -17.79 -8.39 4.57
CA GLN A 76 -17.87 -9.45 5.58
C GLN A 76 -19.09 -9.25 6.47
N LEU A 77 -19.84 -10.34 6.73
CA LEU A 77 -20.90 -10.35 7.73
C LEU A 77 -20.26 -10.41 9.11
N ILE A 78 -20.52 -9.40 9.92
CA ILE A 78 -19.95 -9.25 11.26
C ILE A 78 -21.01 -8.90 12.28
N THR A 79 -20.73 -9.25 13.55
CA THR A 79 -21.44 -8.76 14.73
C THR A 79 -20.42 -8.46 15.81
N TYR A 80 -20.63 -7.42 16.58
CA TYR A 80 -19.84 -7.18 17.79
C TYR A 80 -20.72 -6.62 18.89
N ALA A 81 -20.48 -7.07 20.13
CA ALA A 81 -21.28 -6.74 21.30
C ALA A 81 -20.40 -6.46 22.51
N ALA A 82 -20.74 -5.41 23.26
CA ALA A 82 -20.16 -5.12 24.56
C ALA A 82 -20.62 -6.15 25.61
N ASP A 83 -19.77 -6.42 26.59
CA ASP A 83 -20.12 -7.24 27.75
C ASP A 83 -21.24 -6.59 28.56
N GLU A 84 -22.08 -7.42 29.22
CA GLU A 84 -23.22 -6.98 30.03
C GLU A 84 -22.79 -6.36 31.37
N THR A 85 -21.62 -6.71 31.86
CA THR A 85 -21.13 -6.31 33.20
C THR A 85 -19.91 -5.41 33.16
N ASP A 86 -19.09 -5.54 32.14
CA ASP A 86 -17.85 -4.80 31.93
C ASP A 86 -17.77 -4.33 30.46
N PRO A 87 -18.72 -3.45 30.01
CA PRO A 87 -18.83 -3.05 28.64
C PRO A 87 -17.60 -2.28 28.19
N TRP A 88 -17.16 -2.58 26.97
CA TRP A 88 -15.96 -1.96 26.43
C TRP A 88 -16.12 -0.47 26.07
N GLU A 89 -14.99 0.23 26.13
CA GLU A 89 -14.72 1.47 25.45
C GLU A 89 -13.81 1.15 24.26
N TYR A 90 -14.11 1.71 23.08
CA TYR A 90 -13.27 1.54 21.90
C TYR A 90 -13.10 2.81 21.09
N TYR A 91 -11.98 2.86 20.38
CA TYR A 91 -11.71 3.79 19.31
C TYR A 91 -11.79 3.06 17.99
N TRP A 92 -12.19 3.76 16.92
CA TRP A 92 -12.20 3.16 15.60
C TRP A 92 -11.74 4.10 14.51
N VAL A 93 -11.27 3.51 13.41
CA VAL A 93 -11.02 4.15 12.14
C VAL A 93 -11.54 3.27 11.00
N GLY A 94 -12.44 3.85 10.19
CA GLY A 94 -12.92 3.28 8.95
C GLY A 94 -12.23 3.96 7.77
N PHE A 95 -11.80 3.19 6.79
CA PHE A 95 -11.05 3.72 5.64
C PHE A 95 -11.30 2.89 4.38
N ASN A 96 -11.07 3.55 3.22
CA ASN A 96 -11.14 2.96 1.90
C ASN A 96 -9.97 3.45 1.04
N GLY A 97 -9.86 2.94 -0.17
CA GLY A 97 -8.92 3.38 -1.19
C GLY A 97 -8.25 2.24 -1.93
N ALA A 98 -7.66 2.56 -3.07
CA ALA A 98 -7.01 1.59 -3.96
C ALA A 98 -5.86 0.83 -3.28
N CYS A 99 -5.16 1.45 -2.31
CA CYS A 99 -4.08 0.80 -1.58
C CYS A 99 -4.49 0.21 -0.22
N ALA A 100 -5.75 0.38 0.23
CA ALA A 100 -6.21 -0.08 1.55
C ALA A 100 -5.97 -1.58 1.79
N ASN A 101 -6.37 -2.43 0.83
CA ASN A 101 -6.14 -3.88 0.93
C ASN A 101 -4.66 -4.24 1.07
N LYS A 102 -3.80 -3.60 0.27
CA LYS A 102 -2.35 -3.84 0.30
C LYS A 102 -1.71 -3.42 1.62
N LEU A 103 -2.19 -2.33 2.23
CA LEU A 103 -1.73 -1.90 3.54
C LEU A 103 -2.16 -2.90 4.62
N VAL A 104 -3.44 -3.30 4.63
CA VAL A 104 -3.98 -4.28 5.58
C VAL A 104 -3.24 -5.62 5.51
N GLN A 105 -2.90 -6.11 4.32
CA GLN A 105 -2.13 -7.35 4.14
C GLN A 105 -0.72 -7.34 4.76
N GLN A 106 -0.19 -6.18 5.09
CA GLN A 106 1.12 -6.01 5.72
C GLN A 106 1.03 -5.86 7.25
N THR A 107 -0.18 -5.82 7.80
CA THR A 107 -0.46 -5.77 9.24
C THR A 107 -0.57 -7.19 9.84
N PRO A 108 -0.69 -7.33 11.17
CA PRO A 108 -0.88 -8.65 11.80
C PRO A 108 -2.20 -9.34 11.44
N PHE A 109 -3.15 -8.63 10.84
CA PHE A 109 -4.46 -9.19 10.50
C PHE A 109 -4.42 -10.11 9.28
N SER A 110 -5.24 -11.16 9.33
CA SER A 110 -5.48 -12.08 8.20
C SER A 110 -6.94 -12.53 8.18
N ASP A 111 -7.34 -13.33 7.17
CA ASP A 111 -8.69 -13.89 7.11
C ASP A 111 -8.98 -14.90 8.22
N VAL A 112 -7.94 -15.55 8.74
CA VAL A 112 -8.02 -16.52 9.83
C VAL A 112 -7.73 -15.89 11.20
N GLN A 113 -7.14 -14.70 11.23
CA GLN A 113 -6.82 -13.97 12.45
C GLN A 113 -7.23 -12.50 12.31
N PRO A 114 -8.53 -12.20 12.48
CA PRO A 114 -9.05 -10.83 12.34
C PRO A 114 -8.85 -9.99 13.60
N VAL A 115 -8.20 -10.52 14.63
CA VAL A 115 -7.92 -9.89 15.92
C VAL A 115 -6.43 -9.87 16.22
N HIS A 116 -5.96 -8.85 16.93
CA HIS A 116 -4.55 -8.67 17.30
C HIS A 116 -4.46 -7.93 18.63
N HIS A 117 -3.62 -8.41 19.56
CA HIS A 117 -3.29 -7.67 20.78
C HIS A 117 -2.12 -6.75 20.51
N CYS A 118 -2.31 -5.43 20.60
CA CYS A 118 -1.26 -4.48 20.30
C CYS A 118 -0.23 -4.37 21.44
N LYS A 119 1.04 -4.14 21.07
CA LYS A 119 2.14 -4.09 22.03
C LYS A 119 2.15 -2.81 22.87
N ASP A 120 1.66 -1.72 22.30
CA ASP A 120 1.59 -0.41 22.94
C ASP A 120 0.19 0.21 22.73
N PRO A 121 -0.81 -0.21 23.56
CA PRO A 121 -2.17 0.28 23.46
C PRO A 121 -2.29 1.80 23.60
N GLN A 122 -1.47 2.42 24.43
CA GLN A 122 -1.49 3.86 24.65
C GLN A 122 -1.08 4.63 23.40
N SER A 123 0.05 4.30 22.80
CA SER A 123 0.53 4.92 21.56
C SER A 123 -0.45 4.69 20.40
N THR A 124 -1.02 3.49 20.31
CA THR A 124 -2.01 3.14 19.29
C THR A 124 -3.29 3.94 19.44
N ARG A 125 -3.79 4.09 20.67
CA ARG A 125 -4.94 4.93 21.01
C ARG A 125 -4.69 6.39 20.61
N GLU A 126 -3.53 6.95 20.98
CA GLU A 126 -3.18 8.34 20.65
C GLU A 126 -3.16 8.57 19.14
N THR A 127 -2.62 7.62 18.38
CA THR A 127 -2.57 7.72 16.91
C THR A 127 -3.96 7.70 16.29
N ILE A 128 -4.85 6.79 16.71
CA ILE A 128 -6.25 6.73 16.24
C ILE A 128 -7.00 8.00 16.66
N TYR A 129 -6.79 8.48 17.89
CA TYR A 129 -7.45 9.69 18.38
C TYR A 129 -7.01 10.95 17.63
N ASN A 130 -5.73 11.02 17.20
CA ASN A 130 -5.25 12.11 16.38
C ASN A 130 -5.93 12.17 15.00
N ILE A 131 -6.35 11.02 14.44
CA ILE A 131 -7.20 11.01 13.24
C ILE A 131 -8.51 11.78 13.52
N TYR A 132 -9.15 11.48 14.65
CA TYR A 132 -10.39 12.14 15.03
C TYR A 132 -10.17 13.63 15.33
N LEU A 133 -9.09 14.02 15.98
CA LEU A 133 -8.78 15.44 16.27
C LEU A 133 -8.51 16.25 15.00
N ALA A 134 -7.92 15.64 13.98
CA ALA A 134 -7.62 16.28 12.70
C ALA A 134 -8.85 16.48 11.80
N ARG A 135 -10.03 16.00 12.19
CA ARG A 135 -11.26 16.07 11.40
C ARG A 135 -11.68 17.51 11.07
N GLY A 136 -12.26 17.68 9.91
CA GLY A 136 -12.81 18.96 9.46
C GLY A 136 -13.11 18.95 7.96
N PRO A 137 -13.80 19.98 7.46
CA PRO A 137 -14.15 20.11 6.05
C PRO A 137 -13.00 20.64 5.18
N GLU A 138 -11.92 21.13 5.80
CA GLU A 138 -10.83 21.80 5.11
C GLU A 138 -9.87 20.78 4.46
N PRO A 139 -9.26 21.07 3.29
CA PRO A 139 -8.35 20.13 2.60
C PRO A 139 -7.18 19.65 3.47
N GLN A 140 -6.62 20.51 4.34
CA GLN A 140 -5.55 20.09 5.25
C GLN A 140 -6.02 19.08 6.30
N CYS A 141 -7.31 19.07 6.65
CA CYS A 141 -7.87 18.08 7.59
C CYS A 141 -7.85 16.69 6.97
N GLU A 142 -8.24 16.55 5.70
CA GLU A 142 -8.14 15.28 4.96
C GLU A 142 -6.69 14.79 4.89
N ALA A 143 -5.75 15.67 4.57
CA ALA A 143 -4.33 15.34 4.50
C ALA A 143 -3.78 14.88 5.86
N LEU A 144 -4.13 15.58 6.95
CA LEU A 144 -3.73 15.21 8.32
C LEU A 144 -4.34 13.87 8.75
N MET A 145 -5.63 13.67 8.55
CA MET A 145 -6.33 12.42 8.87
C MET A 145 -5.70 11.24 8.14
N THR A 146 -5.43 11.38 6.84
CA THR A 146 -4.76 10.35 6.03
C THR A 146 -3.31 10.11 6.49
N GLY A 147 -2.59 11.17 6.84
CA GLY A 147 -1.24 11.07 7.41
C GLY A 147 -1.20 10.26 8.71
N TYR A 148 -2.12 10.53 9.65
CA TYR A 148 -2.25 9.74 10.87
C TYR A 148 -2.69 8.29 10.61
N LEU A 149 -3.52 8.04 9.59
CA LEU A 149 -3.86 6.68 9.18
C LEU A 149 -2.62 5.92 8.68
N TYR A 150 -1.74 6.56 7.90
CA TYR A 150 -0.46 5.94 7.49
C TYR A 150 0.44 5.66 8.69
N LEU A 151 0.52 6.55 9.68
CA LEU A 151 1.27 6.32 10.92
C LEU A 151 0.71 5.12 11.70
N PHE A 152 -0.62 5.02 11.83
CA PHE A 152 -1.28 3.88 12.46
C PHE A 152 -0.99 2.57 11.73
N MET A 153 -1.11 2.54 10.40
CA MET A 153 -0.75 1.37 9.61
C MET A 153 0.72 0.99 9.76
N ALA A 154 1.63 1.97 9.81
CA ALA A 154 3.05 1.72 10.01
C ALA A 154 3.36 1.09 11.39
N GLN A 155 2.64 1.49 12.46
CA GLN A 155 2.74 0.85 13.77
C GLN A 155 2.34 -0.64 13.69
N LEU A 156 1.20 -0.95 13.08
CA LEU A 156 0.74 -2.33 12.91
C LEU A 156 1.69 -3.17 12.05
N MET A 157 2.23 -2.60 10.95
CA MET A 157 3.23 -3.28 10.11
C MET A 157 4.53 -3.58 10.87
N LYS A 158 4.97 -2.67 11.75
CA LYS A 158 6.12 -2.89 12.61
C LYS A 158 5.87 -4.08 13.55
N GLU A 159 4.69 -4.15 14.19
CA GLU A 159 4.33 -5.27 15.06
C GLU A 159 4.26 -6.61 14.30
N ALA A 160 3.68 -6.62 13.09
CA ALA A 160 3.67 -7.81 12.23
C ALA A 160 5.09 -8.31 11.92
N ARG A 161 6.00 -7.40 11.61
CA ARG A 161 7.40 -7.74 11.32
C ARG A 161 8.14 -8.27 12.54
N GLU A 162 7.90 -7.69 13.72
CA GLU A 162 8.51 -8.12 14.98
C GLU A 162 7.99 -9.47 15.47
N ALA A 163 6.73 -9.80 15.15
CA ALA A 163 6.15 -11.11 15.45
C ALA A 163 6.76 -12.23 14.57
N MET A 164 7.29 -11.89 13.40
CA MET A 164 7.90 -12.84 12.46
C MET A 164 9.30 -12.38 12.00
N PRO A 165 10.27 -12.25 12.91
CA PRO A 165 11.61 -11.70 12.59
C PRO A 165 12.38 -12.54 11.56
N ASN A 166 12.03 -13.82 11.41
CA ASN A 166 12.64 -14.78 10.49
C ASN A 166 11.67 -15.27 9.40
N ALA A 167 10.56 -14.58 9.15
CA ALA A 167 9.73 -14.93 8.01
C ALA A 167 10.60 -14.85 6.74
N PRO A 168 10.84 -15.96 6.01
CA PRO A 168 11.61 -15.90 4.79
C PRO A 168 10.86 -14.96 3.87
N SER A 169 11.50 -13.84 3.52
CA SER A 169 10.97 -13.01 2.45
C SER A 169 10.87 -13.93 1.24
N SER A 170 9.67 -14.17 0.73
CA SER A 170 9.51 -15.05 -0.41
C SER A 170 10.39 -14.55 -1.56
N SER A 171 10.94 -15.43 -2.38
CA SER A 171 11.75 -15.04 -3.54
C SER A 171 11.06 -13.96 -4.38
N SER A 172 9.72 -13.98 -4.41
CA SER A 172 8.86 -12.99 -5.04
C SER A 172 8.99 -11.59 -4.43
N GLN A 173 9.21 -11.46 -3.10
CA GLN A 173 9.36 -10.14 -2.46
C GLN A 173 10.66 -9.46 -2.87
N TYR A 174 11.76 -10.20 -2.98
CA TYR A 174 13.04 -9.66 -3.49
C TYR A 174 12.90 -9.20 -4.94
N VAL A 175 12.21 -9.97 -5.77
CA VAL A 175 11.96 -9.62 -7.17
C VAL A 175 11.10 -8.37 -7.28
N LEU A 176 10.00 -8.27 -6.53
CA LEU A 176 9.14 -7.08 -6.51
C LEU A 176 9.89 -5.84 -6.02
N ALA A 177 10.71 -5.97 -4.97
CA ALA A 177 11.52 -4.88 -4.47
C ALA A 177 12.57 -4.43 -5.50
N ALA A 178 13.23 -5.37 -6.18
CA ALA A 178 14.21 -5.07 -7.22
C ALA A 178 13.54 -4.42 -8.46
N ILE A 179 12.36 -4.88 -8.88
CA ILE A 179 11.59 -4.24 -9.96
C ILE A 179 11.26 -2.79 -9.60
N LYS A 180 10.79 -2.53 -8.38
CA LYS A 180 10.53 -1.17 -7.90
C LYS A 180 11.80 -0.31 -7.91
N TYR A 181 12.91 -0.84 -7.39
CA TYR A 181 14.19 -0.13 -7.40
C TYR A 181 14.60 0.24 -8.82
N ILE A 182 14.47 -0.68 -9.79
CA ILE A 182 14.73 -0.41 -11.22
C ILE A 182 13.80 0.70 -11.73
N GLN A 183 12.49 0.61 -11.48
CA GLN A 183 11.51 1.59 -11.94
C GLN A 183 11.78 3.01 -11.44
N PHE A 184 12.27 3.15 -10.19
CA PHE A 184 12.60 4.46 -9.61
C PHE A 184 13.98 4.99 -10.00
N ASN A 185 14.91 4.10 -10.45
CA ASN A 185 16.31 4.47 -10.65
C ASN A 185 16.82 4.19 -12.08
N TYR A 186 15.99 3.73 -13.01
CA TYR A 186 16.41 3.32 -14.35
C TYR A 186 17.16 4.40 -15.14
N SER A 187 16.85 5.67 -14.92
CA SER A 187 17.50 6.82 -15.56
C SER A 187 18.90 7.12 -15.04
N HIS A 188 19.28 6.53 -13.89
CA HIS A 188 20.59 6.71 -13.28
C HIS A 188 21.54 5.57 -13.66
N ASP A 189 22.85 5.77 -13.41
CA ASP A 189 23.86 4.72 -13.59
C ASP A 189 23.77 3.69 -12.45
N ILE A 190 22.88 2.72 -12.62
CA ILE A 190 22.70 1.62 -11.67
C ILE A 190 23.22 0.31 -12.24
N SER A 191 23.94 -0.42 -11.41
CA SER A 191 24.45 -1.78 -11.68
C SER A 191 23.55 -2.85 -11.05
N VAL A 192 23.77 -4.11 -11.42
CA VAL A 192 23.13 -5.27 -10.76
C VAL A 192 23.53 -5.37 -9.30
N ASP A 193 24.73 -4.93 -8.94
CA ASP A 193 25.21 -4.92 -7.56
C ASP A 193 24.45 -3.87 -6.72
N ASP A 194 24.13 -2.70 -7.28
CA ASP A 194 23.31 -1.69 -6.62
C ASP A 194 21.88 -2.19 -6.37
N ILE A 195 21.29 -2.87 -7.36
CA ILE A 195 19.98 -3.49 -7.23
C ILE A 195 20.01 -4.55 -6.11
N ALA A 196 21.00 -5.44 -6.12
CA ALA A 196 21.14 -6.50 -5.12
C ALA A 196 21.31 -5.95 -3.71
N LYS A 197 22.16 -4.91 -3.57
CA LYS A 197 22.40 -4.21 -2.31
C LYS A 197 21.16 -3.51 -1.79
N ALA A 198 20.41 -2.84 -2.67
CA ALA A 198 19.17 -2.15 -2.31
C ALA A 198 18.09 -3.09 -1.76
N VAL A 199 18.05 -4.34 -2.23
CA VAL A 199 17.09 -5.34 -1.76
C VAL A 199 17.65 -6.29 -0.69
N GLY A 200 18.91 -6.08 -0.26
CA GLY A 200 19.51 -6.81 0.84
C GLY A 200 19.91 -8.26 0.52
N VAL A 201 20.25 -8.56 -0.74
CA VAL A 201 20.68 -9.91 -1.17
C VAL A 201 21.99 -9.88 -1.95
N SER A 202 22.63 -11.05 -2.09
CA SER A 202 23.79 -11.18 -2.98
C SER A 202 23.36 -11.09 -4.45
N ARG A 203 24.29 -10.64 -5.33
CA ARG A 203 24.10 -10.60 -6.78
C ARG A 203 23.66 -11.96 -7.36
N SER A 204 24.29 -13.04 -6.91
CA SER A 204 23.97 -14.40 -7.35
C SER A 204 22.58 -14.84 -6.91
N HIS A 205 22.15 -14.46 -5.71
CA HIS A 205 20.80 -14.75 -5.24
C HIS A 205 19.76 -13.93 -6.04
N LEU A 206 20.01 -12.64 -6.26
CA LEU A 206 19.14 -11.79 -7.09
C LEU A 206 18.98 -12.38 -8.49
N TYR A 207 20.08 -12.75 -9.15
CA TYR A 207 20.05 -13.36 -10.47
C TYR A 207 19.15 -14.60 -10.50
N ARG A 208 19.35 -15.54 -9.55
CA ARG A 208 18.59 -16.78 -9.46
C ARG A 208 17.09 -16.55 -9.26
N VAL A 209 16.70 -15.64 -8.35
CA VAL A 209 15.29 -15.36 -8.08
C VAL A 209 14.62 -14.61 -9.23
N PHE A 210 15.35 -13.74 -9.93
CA PHE A 210 14.88 -13.05 -11.13
C PHE A 210 14.64 -14.05 -12.28
N MET A 211 15.59 -14.93 -12.56
CA MET A 211 15.43 -15.97 -13.57
C MET A 211 14.23 -16.88 -13.27
N LEU A 212 14.02 -17.23 -12.00
CA LEU A 212 12.94 -18.12 -11.59
C LEU A 212 11.55 -17.44 -11.71
N ASN A 213 11.44 -16.16 -11.34
CA ASN A 213 10.14 -15.47 -11.22
C ASN A 213 9.80 -14.61 -12.46
N VAL A 214 10.79 -14.12 -13.20
CA VAL A 214 10.63 -13.18 -14.32
C VAL A 214 11.07 -13.81 -15.65
N GLY A 215 11.88 -14.87 -15.60
CA GLY A 215 12.43 -15.53 -16.80
C GLY A 215 13.55 -14.72 -17.49
N LYS A 216 14.06 -13.66 -16.84
CA LYS A 216 15.09 -12.77 -17.37
C LYS A 216 16.12 -12.43 -16.30
N SER A 217 17.33 -12.02 -16.70
CA SER A 217 18.30 -11.49 -15.75
C SER A 217 17.92 -10.07 -15.29
N PRO A 218 18.37 -9.60 -14.12
CA PRO A 218 18.13 -8.23 -13.66
C PRO A 218 18.60 -7.17 -14.64
N ILE A 219 19.75 -7.39 -15.30
CA ILE A 219 20.29 -6.44 -16.27
C ILE A 219 19.50 -6.42 -17.58
N ASP A 220 18.99 -7.58 -18.03
CA ASP A 220 18.13 -7.63 -19.21
C ASP A 220 16.80 -6.94 -18.95
N TYR A 221 16.23 -7.13 -17.74
CA TYR A 221 15.02 -6.43 -17.31
C TYR A 221 15.22 -4.93 -17.26
N LEU A 222 16.30 -4.43 -16.65
CA LEU A 222 16.65 -3.00 -16.62
C LEU A 222 16.79 -2.44 -18.05
N THR A 223 17.51 -3.18 -18.92
CA THR A 223 17.72 -2.76 -20.30
C THR A 223 16.40 -2.67 -21.06
N GLU A 224 15.55 -3.67 -20.94
CA GLU A 224 14.22 -3.67 -21.58
C GLU A 224 13.33 -2.56 -21.05
N TYR A 225 13.35 -2.30 -19.73
CA TYR A 225 12.61 -1.21 -19.10
C TYR A 225 13.05 0.14 -19.70
N ARG A 226 14.37 0.41 -19.76
CA ARG A 226 14.94 1.61 -20.36
C ARG A 226 14.51 1.79 -21.83
N ILE A 227 14.53 0.72 -22.63
CA ILE A 227 14.09 0.75 -24.03
C ILE A 227 12.59 1.07 -24.15
N ASN A 228 11.76 0.52 -23.25
CA ASN A 228 10.33 0.82 -23.27
C ASN A 228 10.04 2.27 -22.88
N GLU A 229 10.76 2.83 -21.92
CA GLU A 229 10.67 4.26 -21.60
C GLU A 229 11.20 5.15 -22.76
N ALA A 230 12.29 4.75 -23.41
CA ALA A 230 12.79 5.44 -24.60
C ALA A 230 11.73 5.48 -25.72
N CYS A 231 10.97 4.40 -25.93
CA CYS A 231 9.88 4.40 -26.91
C CYS A 231 8.80 5.44 -26.60
N LYS A 232 8.49 5.69 -25.31
CA LYS A 232 7.53 6.72 -24.92
C LYS A 232 8.06 8.13 -25.24
N LEU A 233 9.33 8.40 -24.91
CA LEU A 233 9.97 9.67 -25.17
C LEU A 233 10.12 9.95 -26.67
N LEU A 234 10.49 8.94 -27.46
CA LEU A 234 10.59 9.05 -28.92
C LEU A 234 9.23 9.36 -29.57
N ARG A 235 8.13 8.80 -29.03
CA ARG A 235 6.75 9.10 -29.50
C ARG A 235 6.33 10.53 -29.19
N ALA A 236 6.77 11.09 -28.09
CA ALA A 236 6.47 12.48 -27.72
C ALA A 236 7.14 13.48 -28.67
N GLY A 237 8.22 13.08 -29.38
CA GLY A 237 8.82 13.85 -30.48
C GLY A 237 9.60 15.10 -30.09
N ASN A 238 9.73 15.40 -28.80
CA ASN A 238 10.29 16.66 -28.30
C ASN A 238 11.80 16.59 -27.99
N LEU A 239 12.43 15.40 -28.10
CA LEU A 239 13.80 15.17 -27.71
C LEU A 239 14.62 14.58 -28.86
N SER A 240 15.89 14.95 -28.97
CA SER A 240 16.86 14.30 -29.84
C SER A 240 17.16 12.87 -29.33
N ILE A 241 17.69 12.03 -30.22
CA ILE A 241 18.07 10.65 -29.85
C ILE A 241 19.11 10.62 -28.72
N ALA A 242 20.03 11.60 -28.70
CA ALA A 242 21.01 11.73 -27.63
C ALA A 242 20.35 12.06 -26.28
N GLU A 243 19.43 13.02 -26.28
CA GLU A 243 18.67 13.38 -25.06
C GLU A 243 17.81 12.23 -24.57
N VAL A 244 17.15 11.49 -25.47
CA VAL A 244 16.40 10.27 -25.10
C VAL A 244 17.33 9.24 -24.46
N ALA A 245 18.49 8.96 -25.07
CA ALA A 245 19.46 7.99 -24.54
C ALA A 245 19.86 8.35 -23.11
N VAL A 246 20.26 9.58 -22.86
CA VAL A 246 20.65 10.07 -21.53
C VAL A 246 19.48 10.01 -20.55
N SER A 247 18.29 10.44 -20.96
CA SER A 247 17.08 10.45 -20.11
C SER A 247 16.67 9.07 -19.62
N VAL A 248 17.01 8.01 -20.38
CA VAL A 248 16.69 6.64 -19.96
C VAL A 248 17.91 5.87 -19.42
N GLY A 249 19.00 6.56 -19.09
CA GLY A 249 20.16 5.99 -18.40
C GLY A 249 21.19 5.31 -19.33
N PHE A 250 21.25 5.68 -20.62
CA PHE A 250 22.34 5.29 -21.52
C PHE A 250 23.27 6.48 -21.73
N PHE A 251 24.52 6.37 -21.27
CA PHE A 251 25.52 7.43 -21.39
C PHE A 251 26.23 7.46 -22.77
N ASP A 252 26.04 6.40 -23.57
CA ASP A 252 26.58 6.31 -24.95
C ASP A 252 25.41 6.13 -25.92
N GLN A 253 25.19 7.14 -26.77
CA GLN A 253 24.14 7.17 -27.80
C GLN A 253 24.33 6.05 -28.86
N PHE A 254 25.56 5.66 -29.18
CA PHE A 254 25.81 4.61 -30.17
C PHE A 254 25.48 3.23 -29.57
N TYR A 255 25.85 3.03 -28.31
CA TYR A 255 25.46 1.82 -27.58
C TYR A 255 23.93 1.74 -27.43
N PHE A 256 23.27 2.82 -27.03
CA PHE A 256 21.82 2.91 -26.98
C PHE A 256 21.19 2.53 -28.32
N SER A 257 21.64 3.11 -29.43
CA SER A 257 21.05 2.85 -30.75
C SER A 257 21.19 1.39 -31.17
N ARG A 258 22.30 0.71 -30.84
CA ARG A 258 22.51 -0.73 -31.07
C ARG A 258 21.56 -1.59 -30.22
N VAL A 259 21.44 -1.28 -28.93
CA VAL A 259 20.55 -2.00 -28.01
C VAL A 259 19.09 -1.81 -28.42
N PHE A 260 18.69 -0.59 -28.73
CA PHE A 260 17.36 -0.26 -29.21
C PHE A 260 16.99 -1.01 -30.49
N LYS A 261 17.87 -0.98 -31.51
CA LYS A 261 17.66 -1.72 -32.76
C LYS A 261 17.52 -3.22 -32.51
N ARG A 262 18.33 -3.79 -31.63
CA ARG A 262 18.23 -5.21 -31.26
C ARG A 262 16.89 -5.55 -30.58
N ALA A 263 16.37 -4.63 -29.74
CA ALA A 263 15.13 -4.85 -29.00
C ALA A 263 13.87 -4.57 -29.84
N LYS A 264 13.90 -3.60 -30.76
CA LYS A 264 12.70 -3.14 -31.50
C LYS A 264 12.79 -3.44 -33.03
N GLY A 265 13.87 -4.03 -33.50
CA GLY A 265 14.05 -4.37 -34.93
C GLY A 265 14.47 -3.17 -35.83
N VAL A 266 14.19 -1.96 -35.40
CA VAL A 266 14.50 -0.72 -36.13
C VAL A 266 15.32 0.25 -35.28
N PRO A 267 16.17 1.11 -35.87
CA PRO A 267 16.91 2.08 -35.11
C PRO A 267 15.99 3.18 -34.54
N PRO A 268 16.40 3.88 -33.45
CA PRO A 268 15.60 4.91 -32.80
C PRO A 268 15.13 6.01 -33.79
N SER A 269 15.97 6.39 -34.74
CA SER A 269 15.67 7.41 -35.78
C SER A 269 14.52 7.03 -36.73
N LYS A 270 14.28 5.76 -36.94
CA LYS A 270 13.18 5.25 -37.78
C LYS A 270 11.94 4.81 -36.95
N TYR A 271 12.08 4.69 -35.64
CA TYR A 271 11.00 4.21 -34.81
C TYR A 271 9.80 5.16 -34.77
N PHE A 272 10.07 6.46 -34.81
CA PHE A 272 9.04 7.52 -34.85
C PHE A 272 8.34 7.58 -36.20
N ALA A 273 9.09 7.53 -37.30
CA ALA A 273 8.56 7.58 -38.66
C ALA A 273 7.64 6.40 -38.99
N ALA A 274 8.01 5.19 -38.57
CA ALA A 274 7.23 3.99 -38.83
C ALA A 274 5.86 3.94 -38.11
N GLN A 275 5.60 4.80 -37.13
CA GLN A 275 4.31 4.86 -36.43
C GLN A 275 3.40 6.01 -36.92
N GLN A 276 3.95 7.05 -37.56
CA GLN A 276 3.13 8.05 -38.25
C GLN A 276 2.43 7.47 -39.49
N ASP A 277 3.07 6.47 -40.13
CA ASP A 277 2.48 5.76 -41.25
C ASP A 277 1.44 4.71 -40.86
N ALA A 278 1.34 4.34 -39.57
CA ALA A 278 0.44 3.32 -39.04
C ALA A 278 -0.85 3.88 -38.40
N ASP A 279 -0.99 5.20 -38.22
CA ASP A 279 -2.20 5.85 -37.70
C ASP A 279 -2.79 6.83 -38.74
N PRO A 280 -3.72 6.38 -39.60
CA PRO A 280 -4.32 7.18 -40.64
C PRO A 280 -5.42 8.15 -40.16
N ALA A 281 -5.53 8.41 -38.85
CA ALA A 281 -6.55 9.27 -38.26
C ALA A 281 -5.99 10.51 -37.58
N SER A 282 -5.37 11.42 -38.35
CA SER A 282 -5.26 12.83 -37.95
C SER A 282 -5.76 13.71 -39.10
N PRO A 283 -6.88 14.45 -38.93
CA PRO A 283 -7.34 15.39 -39.96
C PRO A 283 -6.45 16.61 -39.98
N ALA A 284 -6.24 17.10 -41.22
CA ALA A 284 -5.55 18.33 -41.56
C ALA A 284 -6.24 19.59 -41.01
#